data_b96880ba6942ca2d53e3ef588c61bbe9
#
_entry.id   b96880ba6942ca2d53e3ef588c61bbe9
#
_cell.length_a   1.000
_cell.length_b   1.000
_cell.length_c   1.000
_cell.angle_alpha   90.00
_cell.angle_beta   90.00
_cell.angle_gamma   90.00
#
_symmetry.space_group_name_H-M   'P 1'
#
loop_
_entity.id
_entity.type
_entity.pdbx_description
1 polymer ?
#
loop_
_entity_poly.entity_id
_entity_poly.type
_entity_poly.pdbx_seq_one_letter_code
_entity_poly.pdbx_strand_id
1 'polypeptide(L)'
;VAELRKEQDRDLQAFGVHFDNYYLESSLYADGRVDATIERLVASGRTYDEDGALWLKTTDYGDDKDRVMRKSDGGYTYFVPDVAYHVTKWERGFTTAINVQGSDHHSTVTRVRAGLQATGLGIPAGYPDYVLHKMVTVMKGGEEMKISKRAGSYVTLRELIDEVGRDAVRFFLVSRKAESEFT
;
A
#
# COMPACT_ATOMS: atom_id res chain seq x y z
N VAL A 1 -9.84 -15.61 -5.12
CA VAL A 1 -8.62 -14.75 -5.10
C VAL A 1 -7.64 -15.19 -6.18
N ALA A 2 -7.22 -16.48 -6.24
CA ALA A 2 -6.20 -16.94 -7.19
C ALA A 2 -6.59 -16.71 -8.68
N GLU A 3 -7.84 -16.94 -9.05
CA GLU A 3 -8.30 -16.71 -10.44
C GLU A 3 -8.32 -15.21 -10.80
N LEU A 4 -8.78 -14.35 -9.88
CA LEU A 4 -8.72 -12.90 -10.08
C LEU A 4 -7.29 -12.38 -10.25
N ARG A 5 -6.33 -12.97 -9.54
CA ARG A 5 -4.90 -12.63 -9.69
C ARG A 5 -4.37 -13.01 -11.06
N LYS A 6 -4.75 -14.16 -11.58
CA LYS A 6 -4.36 -14.58 -12.94
C LYS A 6 -4.98 -13.68 -14.01
N GLU A 7 -6.21 -13.22 -13.81
CA GLU A 7 -6.87 -12.27 -14.71
C GLU A 7 -6.16 -10.92 -14.70
N GLN A 8 -5.90 -10.37 -13.50
CA GLN A 8 -5.14 -9.14 -13.34
C GLN A 8 -3.75 -9.21 -13.99
N ASP A 9 -3.03 -10.33 -13.80
CA ASP A 9 -1.73 -10.52 -14.41
C ASP A 9 -1.80 -10.55 -15.94
N ARG A 10 -2.79 -11.23 -16.53
CA ARG A 10 -3.01 -11.22 -17.97
C ARG A 10 -3.29 -9.81 -18.51
N ASP A 11 -4.07 -9.01 -17.79
CA ASP A 11 -4.39 -7.64 -18.18
C ASP A 11 -3.17 -6.73 -18.08
N LEU A 12 -2.38 -6.87 -17.02
CA LEU A 12 -1.12 -6.15 -16.86
C LEU A 12 -0.11 -6.53 -17.96
N GLN A 13 0.02 -7.81 -18.29
CA GLN A 13 0.89 -8.26 -19.39
C GLN A 13 0.43 -7.70 -20.74
N ALA A 14 -0.88 -7.68 -21.02
CA ALA A 14 -1.42 -7.05 -22.21
C ALA A 14 -1.16 -5.54 -22.24
N PHE A 15 -1.13 -4.91 -21.08
CA PHE A 15 -0.74 -3.51 -20.91
C PHE A 15 0.77 -3.30 -21.06
N GLY A 16 1.58 -4.36 -21.10
CA GLY A 16 3.03 -4.32 -21.17
C GLY A 16 3.70 -4.03 -19.83
N VAL A 17 3.08 -4.44 -18.74
CA VAL A 17 3.62 -4.38 -17.38
C VAL A 17 3.85 -5.79 -16.86
N HIS A 18 5.06 -6.05 -16.41
CA HIS A 18 5.45 -7.32 -15.82
C HIS A 18 6.03 -7.06 -14.44
N PHE A 19 5.60 -7.86 -13.46
CA PHE A 19 6.13 -7.81 -12.10
C PHE A 19 7.07 -8.99 -11.86
N ASP A 20 8.22 -8.72 -11.28
CA ASP A 20 9.19 -9.75 -10.91
C ASP A 20 8.75 -10.54 -9.67
N ASN A 21 7.93 -9.93 -8.83
CA ASN A 21 7.47 -10.54 -7.59
C ASN A 21 6.03 -10.14 -7.24
N TYR A 22 5.20 -11.14 -6.96
CA TYR A 22 3.87 -10.98 -6.41
C TYR A 22 3.89 -11.42 -4.94
N TYR A 23 4.04 -10.46 -4.03
CA TYR A 23 4.04 -10.74 -2.61
C TYR A 23 2.61 -10.86 -2.06
N LEU A 24 2.34 -11.93 -1.34
CA LEU A 24 1.02 -12.15 -0.74
C LEU A 24 1.03 -11.67 0.72
N GLU A 25 0.13 -10.76 1.07
CA GLU A 25 -0.04 -10.29 2.45
C GLU A 25 -0.30 -11.45 3.42
N SER A 26 -1.06 -12.47 2.98
CA SER A 26 -1.33 -13.66 3.79
C SER A 26 -0.06 -14.42 4.21
N SER A 27 1.04 -14.32 3.46
CA SER A 27 2.31 -14.94 3.84
C SER A 27 2.94 -14.27 5.06
N LEU A 28 2.70 -12.98 5.30
CA LEU A 28 3.17 -12.27 6.49
C LEU A 28 2.64 -12.90 7.78
N TYR A 29 1.40 -13.39 7.73
CA TYR A 29 0.78 -14.09 8.84
C TYR A 29 1.24 -15.55 8.93
N ALA A 30 1.23 -16.24 7.79
CA ALA A 30 1.62 -17.65 7.74
C ALA A 30 3.09 -17.89 8.16
N ASP A 31 3.97 -16.96 7.81
CA ASP A 31 5.40 -17.02 8.13
C ASP A 31 5.74 -16.39 9.50
N GLY A 32 4.73 -15.96 10.28
CA GLY A 32 4.91 -15.34 11.60
C GLY A 32 5.54 -13.94 11.58
N ARG A 33 5.61 -13.30 10.42
CA ARG A 33 6.28 -11.99 10.28
C ARG A 33 5.52 -10.86 10.95
N VAL A 34 4.19 -10.94 10.98
CA VAL A 34 3.35 -9.97 11.71
C VAL A 34 3.64 -10.07 13.20
N ASP A 35 3.64 -11.28 13.77
CA ASP A 35 3.93 -11.50 15.19
C ASP A 35 5.35 -11.07 15.56
N ALA A 36 6.35 -11.45 14.75
CA ALA A 36 7.74 -11.02 14.94
C ALA A 36 7.90 -9.49 14.89
N THR A 37 7.13 -8.81 14.03
CA THR A 37 7.13 -7.33 13.98
C THR A 37 6.56 -6.74 15.27
N ILE A 38 5.48 -7.29 15.79
CA ILE A 38 4.90 -6.87 17.07
C ILE A 38 5.89 -7.07 18.21
N GLU A 39 6.52 -8.23 18.29
CA GLU A 39 7.52 -8.53 19.31
C GLU A 39 8.67 -7.51 19.30
N ARG A 40 9.16 -7.15 18.11
CA ARG A 40 10.18 -6.09 17.94
C ARG A 40 9.69 -4.73 18.42
N LEU A 41 8.47 -4.36 18.05
CA LEU A 41 7.90 -3.07 18.44
C LEU A 41 7.67 -3.02 19.96
N VAL A 42 7.23 -4.11 20.59
CA VAL A 42 7.11 -4.21 22.04
C VAL A 42 8.48 -4.12 22.71
N ALA A 43 9.48 -4.85 22.19
CA ALA A 43 10.85 -4.82 22.70
C ALA A 43 11.52 -3.43 22.58
N SER A 44 11.04 -2.57 21.70
CA SER A 44 11.52 -1.18 21.61
C SER A 44 11.22 -0.33 22.84
N GLY A 45 10.28 -0.78 23.70
CA GLY A 45 9.79 -0.01 24.85
C GLY A 45 8.93 1.21 24.48
N ARG A 46 8.47 1.28 23.22
CA ARG A 46 7.64 2.38 22.70
C ARG A 46 6.17 2.02 22.57
N THR A 47 5.76 0.93 23.19
CA THR A 47 4.37 0.48 23.21
C THR A 47 3.74 0.68 24.56
N TYR A 48 2.42 0.76 24.59
CA TYR A 48 1.62 0.80 25.82
C TYR A 48 0.24 0.16 25.57
N ASP A 49 -0.39 -0.28 26.66
CA ASP A 49 -1.75 -0.77 26.64
C ASP A 49 -2.72 0.32 27.10
N GLU A 50 -3.79 0.54 26.35
CA GLU A 50 -4.88 1.46 26.70
C GLU A 50 -6.19 0.87 26.20
N ASP A 51 -7.22 0.83 27.06
CA ASP A 51 -8.55 0.29 26.78
C ASP A 51 -8.53 -1.15 26.19
N GLY A 52 -7.57 -1.96 26.63
CA GLY A 52 -7.39 -3.33 26.14
C GLY A 52 -6.76 -3.45 24.74
N ALA A 53 -6.35 -2.34 24.14
CA ALA A 53 -5.65 -2.31 22.87
C ALA A 53 -4.16 -2.03 23.08
N LEU A 54 -3.31 -2.61 22.23
CA LEU A 54 -1.86 -2.36 22.20
C LEU A 54 -1.56 -1.22 21.21
N TRP A 55 -0.90 -0.19 21.71
CA TRP A 55 -0.55 1.02 20.97
C TRP A 55 0.96 1.16 20.77
N LEU A 56 1.35 1.80 19.67
CA LEU A 56 2.72 2.26 19.43
C LEU A 56 2.77 3.79 19.51
N LYS A 57 3.76 4.34 20.23
CA LYS A 57 4.05 5.78 20.30
C LYS A 57 4.68 6.27 19.00
N THR A 58 3.87 6.29 17.94
CA THR A 58 4.33 6.78 16.63
C THR A 58 4.60 8.27 16.62
N THR A 59 4.06 9.01 17.60
CA THR A 59 4.35 10.45 17.81
C THR A 59 5.81 10.69 18.12
N ASP A 60 6.53 9.76 18.76
CA ASP A 60 7.98 9.84 19.02
C ASP A 60 8.79 9.87 17.69
N TYR A 61 8.17 9.51 16.59
CA TYR A 61 8.77 9.43 15.24
C TYR A 61 8.11 10.37 14.23
N GLY A 62 7.38 11.38 14.73
CA GLY A 62 6.79 12.45 13.90
C GLY A 62 5.43 12.16 13.31
N ASP A 63 4.71 11.14 13.77
CA ASP A 63 3.31 10.94 13.44
C ASP A 63 2.42 11.95 14.21
N ASP A 64 1.22 12.21 13.71
CA ASP A 64 0.27 13.15 14.32
C ASP A 64 -0.40 12.59 15.58
N LYS A 65 -0.43 11.28 15.72
CA LYS A 65 -0.98 10.56 16.88
C LYS A 65 -0.41 9.15 16.97
N ASP A 66 -0.52 8.55 18.15
CA ASP A 66 -0.14 7.15 18.36
C ASP A 66 -1.09 6.21 17.62
N ARG A 67 -0.59 5.01 17.28
CA ARG A 67 -1.34 4.05 16.46
C ARG A 67 -1.60 2.73 17.18
N VAL A 68 -2.85 2.29 17.06
CA VAL A 68 -3.24 0.97 17.53
C VAL A 68 -2.57 -0.09 16.64
N MET A 69 -1.87 -1.01 17.28
CA MET A 69 -1.27 -2.18 16.64
C MET A 69 -2.25 -3.36 16.71
N ARG A 70 -2.77 -3.65 17.90
CA ARG A 70 -3.72 -4.72 18.17
C ARG A 70 -4.92 -4.15 18.91
N LYS A 71 -6.12 -4.43 18.40
CA LYS A 71 -7.37 -4.00 19.01
C LYS A 71 -7.70 -4.82 20.26
N SER A 72 -8.64 -4.33 21.06
CA SER A 72 -9.15 -5.03 22.25
C SER A 72 -9.79 -6.39 21.95
N ASP A 73 -10.28 -6.62 20.73
CA ASP A 73 -10.79 -7.91 20.27
C ASP A 73 -9.67 -8.90 19.86
N GLY A 74 -8.40 -8.49 19.97
CA GLY A 74 -7.21 -9.26 19.59
C GLY A 74 -6.84 -9.16 18.12
N GLY A 75 -7.65 -8.52 17.28
CA GLY A 75 -7.38 -8.34 15.86
C GLY A 75 -6.31 -7.29 15.59
N TYR A 76 -5.45 -7.53 14.61
CA TYR A 76 -4.47 -6.54 14.17
C TYR A 76 -5.12 -5.46 13.32
N THR A 77 -4.59 -4.24 13.42
CA THR A 77 -4.90 -3.17 12.47
C THR A 77 -4.05 -3.35 11.22
N TYR A 78 -4.43 -2.74 10.10
CA TYR A 78 -3.63 -2.76 8.86
C TYR A 78 -2.22 -2.16 9.03
N PHE A 79 -2.01 -1.37 10.08
CA PHE A 79 -0.72 -0.74 10.38
C PHE A 79 0.41 -1.76 10.55
N VAL A 80 0.18 -2.84 11.31
CA VAL A 80 1.24 -3.82 11.60
C VAL A 80 1.66 -4.62 10.38
N PRO A 81 0.75 -5.21 9.58
CA PRO A 81 1.14 -5.89 8.34
C PRO A 81 1.80 -4.95 7.32
N ASP A 82 1.42 -3.67 7.26
CA ASP A 82 2.12 -2.69 6.42
C ASP A 82 3.59 -2.53 6.85
N VAL A 83 3.84 -2.38 8.16
CA VAL A 83 5.22 -2.31 8.69
C VAL A 83 5.97 -3.61 8.41
N ALA A 84 5.36 -4.76 8.72
CA ALA A 84 5.97 -6.08 8.48
C ALA A 84 6.34 -6.29 7.00
N TYR A 85 5.47 -5.86 6.08
CA TYR A 85 5.76 -5.94 4.65
C TYR A 85 6.99 -5.13 4.25
N HIS A 86 7.14 -3.91 4.76
CA HIS A 86 8.31 -3.09 4.45
C HIS A 86 9.59 -3.60 5.12
N VAL A 87 9.49 -4.21 6.30
CA VAL A 87 10.61 -4.94 6.92
C VAL A 87 11.11 -6.05 5.98
N THR A 88 10.20 -6.78 5.30
CA THR A 88 10.63 -7.82 4.35
C THR A 88 11.45 -7.26 3.18
N LYS A 89 11.12 -6.06 2.70
CA LYS A 89 11.90 -5.40 1.64
C LYS A 89 13.30 -5.06 2.12
N TRP A 90 13.39 -4.49 3.32
CA TRP A 90 14.66 -4.14 3.95
C TRP A 90 15.55 -5.37 4.18
N GLU A 91 14.98 -6.44 4.76
CA GLU A 91 15.70 -7.70 5.00
C GLU A 91 16.16 -8.39 3.71
N ARG A 92 15.45 -8.19 2.60
CA ARG A 92 15.86 -8.63 1.25
C ARG A 92 16.97 -7.78 0.62
N GLY A 93 17.46 -6.75 1.32
CA GLY A 93 18.54 -5.88 0.87
C GLY A 93 18.11 -4.69 0.00
N PHE A 94 16.81 -4.42 -0.13
CA PHE A 94 16.32 -3.24 -0.83
C PHE A 94 16.41 -2.00 0.07
N THR A 95 17.57 -1.34 0.03
CA THR A 95 17.81 -0.10 0.78
C THR A 95 17.12 1.12 0.19
N THR A 96 16.65 1.01 -1.04
CA THR A 96 15.75 1.97 -1.71
C THR A 96 14.47 1.23 -2.10
N ALA A 97 13.33 1.71 -1.65
CA ALA A 97 12.02 1.19 -2.01
C ALA A 97 11.07 2.35 -2.29
N ILE A 98 10.32 2.27 -3.37
CA ILE A 98 9.36 3.29 -3.78
C ILE A 98 7.97 2.64 -3.79
N ASN A 99 7.07 3.16 -2.97
CA ASN A 99 5.66 2.76 -2.99
C ASN A 99 4.87 3.70 -3.89
N VAL A 100 4.13 3.12 -4.82
CA VAL A 100 3.18 3.86 -5.67
C VAL A 100 1.78 3.60 -5.16
N GLN A 101 1.10 4.63 -4.67
CA GLN A 101 -0.22 4.53 -4.02
C GLN A 101 -1.13 5.69 -4.42
N GLY A 102 -2.43 5.53 -4.21
CA GLY A 102 -3.38 6.64 -4.31
C GLY A 102 -3.17 7.67 -3.20
N SER A 103 -3.45 8.94 -3.49
CA SER A 103 -3.28 10.04 -2.54
C SER A 103 -4.21 9.97 -1.33
N ASP A 104 -5.26 9.17 -1.38
CA ASP A 104 -6.12 8.81 -0.25
C ASP A 104 -5.36 8.05 0.86
N HIS A 105 -4.22 7.42 0.52
CA HIS A 105 -3.32 6.77 1.46
C HIS A 105 -2.23 7.70 2.04
N HIS A 106 -2.31 9.02 1.85
CA HIS A 106 -1.31 9.98 2.34
C HIS A 106 -0.99 9.80 3.83
N SER A 107 -2.01 9.60 4.68
CA SER A 107 -1.82 9.40 6.12
C SER A 107 -1.06 8.11 6.48
N THR A 108 -0.92 7.16 5.53
CA THR A 108 -0.19 5.91 5.74
C THR A 108 1.33 6.14 5.75
N VAL A 109 1.81 7.14 5.02
CA VAL A 109 3.25 7.43 4.85
C VAL A 109 3.96 7.62 6.18
N THR A 110 3.50 8.58 6.98
CA THR A 110 4.15 8.94 8.24
C THR A 110 4.06 7.79 9.25
N ARG A 111 2.89 7.18 9.40
CA ARG A 111 2.70 6.09 10.38
C ARG A 111 3.53 4.86 10.05
N VAL A 112 3.65 4.46 8.78
CA VAL A 112 4.47 3.31 8.37
C VAL A 112 5.95 3.60 8.60
N ARG A 113 6.43 4.79 8.23
CA ARG A 113 7.81 5.22 8.50
C ARG A 113 8.11 5.23 10.00
N ALA A 114 7.19 5.73 10.81
CA ALA A 114 7.31 5.71 12.28
C ALA A 114 7.42 4.28 12.82
N GLY A 115 6.55 3.38 12.36
CA GLY A 115 6.60 1.97 12.73
C GLY A 115 7.92 1.30 12.34
N LEU A 116 8.42 1.58 11.14
CA LEU A 116 9.71 1.04 10.67
C LEU A 116 10.90 1.51 11.52
N GLN A 117 10.94 2.78 11.88
CA GLN A 117 11.97 3.33 12.77
C GLN A 117 11.90 2.66 14.15
N ALA A 118 10.70 2.46 14.68
CA ALA A 118 10.49 1.84 15.98
C ALA A 118 10.93 0.37 16.05
N THR A 119 11.10 -0.31 14.91
CA THR A 119 11.60 -1.71 14.88
C THR A 119 13.03 -1.87 15.36
N GLY A 120 13.82 -0.79 15.38
CA GLY A 120 15.24 -0.84 15.74
C GLY A 120 16.17 -1.52 14.72
N LEU A 121 15.69 -1.76 13.49
CA LEU A 121 16.47 -2.41 12.42
C LEU A 121 17.43 -1.46 11.67
N GLY A 122 17.58 -0.22 12.12
CA GLY A 122 18.40 0.77 11.43
C GLY A 122 17.80 1.30 10.13
N ILE A 123 16.51 1.12 9.94
CA ILE A 123 15.78 1.62 8.77
C ILE A 123 15.72 3.14 8.82
N PRO A 124 16.15 3.86 7.77
CA PRO A 124 16.16 5.32 7.75
C PRO A 124 14.76 5.94 7.88
N ALA A 125 14.66 7.12 8.47
CA ALA A 125 13.40 7.83 8.70
C ALA A 125 12.60 8.10 7.40
N GLY A 126 13.28 8.26 6.26
CA GLY A 126 12.66 8.49 4.95
C GLY A 126 12.22 7.22 4.22
N TYR A 127 12.53 6.04 4.74
CA TYR A 127 12.22 4.78 4.08
C TYR A 127 10.80 4.28 4.40
N PRO A 128 10.05 3.76 3.42
CA PRO A 128 10.27 3.84 1.98
C PRO A 128 9.89 5.21 1.40
N ASP A 129 10.29 5.46 0.15
CA ASP A 129 9.77 6.59 -0.62
C ASP A 129 8.37 6.29 -1.14
N TYR A 130 7.62 7.36 -1.40
CA TYR A 130 6.25 7.28 -1.90
C TYR A 130 6.06 8.15 -3.13
N VAL A 131 5.38 7.59 -4.12
CA VAL A 131 4.77 8.33 -5.22
C VAL A 131 3.26 8.24 -5.04
N LEU A 132 2.64 9.35 -4.68
CA LEU A 132 1.20 9.43 -4.42
C LEU A 132 0.49 9.97 -5.66
N HIS A 133 -0.36 9.15 -6.27
CA HIS A 133 -1.15 9.50 -7.42
C HIS A 133 -2.50 10.07 -7.01
N LYS A 134 -2.91 11.18 -7.63
CA LYS A 134 -4.29 11.61 -7.60
C LYS A 134 -5.18 10.64 -8.36
N MET A 135 -6.48 10.73 -8.08
CA MET A 135 -7.48 9.87 -8.74
C MET A 135 -7.47 10.11 -10.25
N VAL A 136 -7.64 9.01 -11.00
CA VAL A 136 -7.86 9.03 -12.43
C VAL A 136 -9.37 8.95 -12.68
N THR A 137 -9.88 9.91 -13.45
CA THR A 137 -11.29 9.95 -13.85
C THR A 137 -11.41 9.49 -15.30
N VAL A 138 -12.29 8.55 -15.58
CA VAL A 138 -12.57 8.11 -16.94
C VAL A 138 -13.89 8.74 -17.39
N MET A 139 -13.87 9.43 -18.54
CA MET A 139 -15.05 10.06 -19.15
C MET A 139 -15.47 9.30 -20.39
N LYS A 140 -16.77 9.11 -20.59
CA LYS A 140 -17.35 8.54 -21.80
C LYS A 140 -18.61 9.31 -22.20
N GLY A 141 -18.63 9.85 -23.43
CA GLY A 141 -19.75 10.63 -23.91
C GLY A 141 -20.02 11.94 -23.11
N GLY A 142 -18.99 12.49 -22.43
CA GLY A 142 -19.15 13.70 -21.58
C GLY A 142 -19.60 13.41 -20.15
N GLU A 143 -19.83 12.15 -19.79
CA GLU A 143 -20.19 11.72 -18.44
C GLU A 143 -19.07 10.96 -17.76
N GLU A 144 -18.91 11.19 -16.44
CA GLU A 144 -17.96 10.45 -15.63
C GLU A 144 -18.39 9.00 -15.46
N MET A 145 -17.53 8.08 -15.88
CA MET A 145 -17.68 6.65 -15.62
C MET A 145 -17.30 6.37 -14.17
N LYS A 146 -18.32 6.24 -13.32
CA LYS A 146 -18.09 5.98 -11.89
C LYS A 146 -17.43 4.61 -11.69
N ILE A 147 -16.21 4.62 -11.17
CA ILE A 147 -15.48 3.43 -10.73
C ILE A 147 -16.00 3.05 -9.34
N SER A 148 -17.20 2.47 -9.28
CA SER A 148 -17.79 2.05 -8.00
C SER A 148 -18.01 0.55 -7.98
N LYS A 149 -17.26 -0.15 -7.13
CA LYS A 149 -17.46 -1.58 -6.85
C LYS A 149 -18.87 -1.91 -6.38
N ARG A 150 -19.58 -0.94 -5.78
CA ARG A 150 -20.95 -1.11 -5.26
C ARG A 150 -22.03 -0.99 -6.32
N ALA A 151 -21.76 -0.34 -7.45
CA ALA A 151 -22.75 -0.10 -8.50
C ALA A 151 -22.63 -1.11 -9.67
N GLY A 152 -21.68 -2.05 -9.63
CA GLY A 152 -21.50 -3.05 -10.70
C GLY A 152 -20.96 -2.50 -12.02
N SER A 153 -20.69 -1.21 -12.11
CA SER A 153 -20.11 -0.56 -13.29
C SER A 153 -18.76 0.03 -12.94
N TYR A 154 -17.69 -0.59 -13.39
CA TYR A 154 -16.34 -0.05 -13.32
C TYR A 154 -15.65 -0.31 -14.66
N VAL A 155 -14.81 0.63 -15.08
CA VAL A 155 -13.99 0.47 -16.28
C VAL A 155 -12.75 -0.31 -15.92
N THR A 156 -12.53 -1.43 -16.57
CA THR A 156 -11.33 -2.25 -16.39
C THR A 156 -10.20 -1.76 -17.28
N LEU A 157 -8.97 -2.10 -16.92
CA LEU A 157 -7.81 -1.85 -17.78
C LEU A 157 -7.98 -2.57 -19.14
N ARG A 158 -8.56 -3.76 -19.13
CA ARG A 158 -8.84 -4.53 -20.34
C ARG A 158 -9.76 -3.76 -21.29
N GLU A 159 -10.88 -3.25 -20.80
CA GLU A 159 -11.83 -2.48 -21.59
C GLU A 159 -11.19 -1.24 -22.21
N LEU A 160 -10.33 -0.52 -21.46
CA LEU A 160 -9.58 0.61 -21.99
C LEU A 160 -8.63 0.20 -23.12
N ILE A 161 -7.90 -0.90 -22.95
CA ILE A 161 -7.00 -1.44 -23.98
C ILE A 161 -7.77 -1.81 -25.23
N ASP A 162 -8.90 -2.48 -25.08
CA ASP A 162 -9.72 -2.95 -26.20
C ASP A 162 -10.39 -1.78 -26.95
N GLU A 163 -10.73 -0.69 -26.25
CA GLU A 163 -11.42 0.47 -26.84
C GLU A 163 -10.46 1.44 -27.56
N VAL A 164 -9.31 1.76 -26.97
CA VAL A 164 -8.39 2.79 -27.49
C VAL A 164 -6.98 2.29 -27.79
N GLY A 165 -6.70 1.04 -27.51
CA GLY A 165 -5.40 0.42 -27.74
C GLY A 165 -4.40 0.64 -26.60
N ARG A 166 -3.52 -0.35 -26.42
CA ARG A 166 -2.50 -0.36 -25.36
C ARG A 166 -1.63 0.89 -25.32
N ASP A 167 -1.10 1.30 -26.46
CA ASP A 167 -0.12 2.36 -26.54
C ASP A 167 -0.73 3.74 -26.20
N ALA A 168 -1.99 3.95 -26.61
CA ALA A 168 -2.74 5.14 -26.25
C ALA A 168 -2.99 5.19 -24.72
N VAL A 169 -3.46 4.10 -24.13
CA VAL A 169 -3.69 4.02 -22.68
C VAL A 169 -2.39 4.31 -21.92
N ARG A 170 -1.28 3.67 -22.32
CA ARG A 170 0.03 3.90 -21.69
C ARG A 170 0.48 5.33 -21.80
N PHE A 171 0.38 5.93 -23.00
CA PHE A 171 0.77 7.32 -23.21
C PHE A 171 -0.02 8.27 -22.30
N PHE A 172 -1.32 8.15 -22.26
CA PHE A 172 -2.15 9.03 -21.46
C PHE A 172 -1.87 8.87 -19.97
N LEU A 173 -1.75 7.65 -19.46
CA LEU A 173 -1.49 7.41 -18.03
C LEU A 173 -0.12 7.93 -17.56
N VAL A 174 0.91 7.98 -18.43
CA VAL A 174 2.23 8.52 -18.07
C VAL A 174 2.46 9.98 -18.49
N SER A 175 1.54 10.56 -19.25
CA SER A 175 1.68 11.94 -19.78
C SER A 175 1.48 13.02 -18.72
N ARG A 176 0.95 12.68 -17.57
CA ARG A 176 0.66 13.58 -16.46
C ARG A 176 1.51 13.27 -15.24
N LYS A 177 1.79 14.28 -14.44
CA LYS A 177 2.46 14.10 -13.16
C LYS A 177 1.52 13.41 -12.17
N ALA A 178 2.08 12.63 -11.25
CA ALA A 178 1.31 11.91 -10.23
C ALA A 178 0.41 12.84 -9.39
N GLU A 179 0.88 14.09 -9.14
CA GLU A 179 0.15 15.08 -8.36
C GLU A 179 -0.96 15.82 -9.13
N SER A 180 -1.05 15.60 -10.45
CA SER A 180 -2.07 16.23 -11.29
C SER A 180 -3.33 15.34 -11.35
N GLU A 181 -4.48 15.98 -11.28
CA GLU A 181 -5.73 15.31 -11.63
C GLU A 181 -5.68 14.93 -13.10
N PHE A 182 -6.15 13.73 -13.40
CA PHE A 182 -6.16 13.18 -14.73
C PHE A 182 -7.57 12.73 -15.14
N THR A 183 -8.02 13.26 -16.28
CA THR A 183 -9.33 12.93 -16.86
C THR A 183 -9.15 12.43 -18.28
#